data_65537c42c4352d74cd405d8268475726
#
_entry.id   65537c42c4352d74cd405d8268475726
#
_cell.length_a   1.000
_cell.length_b   1.000
_cell.length_c   1.000
_cell.angle_alpha   90.00
_cell.angle_beta   90.00
_cell.angle_gamma   90.00
#
_symmetry.space_group_name_H-M   'P 1'
#
loop_
_entity.id
_entity.type
_entity.pdbx_description
1 polymer ?
#
loop_
_entity_poly.entity_id
_entity_poly.type
_entity_poly.pdbx_seq_one_letter_code
_entity_poly.pdbx_strand_id
1 'polypeptide(L)'
;MLLKTTAMTYPIAMISGKQIRAGRALLGWKQRELSTAAGLSEVSIKNAERGVVDSRGSTLNAIQRAFDRGGVIFLDTGDTRNGGPGVRLKE
;
A
#
# COMPACT_ATOMS: atom_id res chain seq x y z
N MET A 1 -24.90 5.54 13.08
CA MET A 1 -24.57 5.49 12.73
C MET A 1 -23.88 5.37 11.92
N LEU A 2 -23.69 5.28 11.78
CA LEU A 2 -23.18 5.13 10.99
C LEU A 2 -22.17 5.09 10.65
N LEU A 3 -21.84 5.38 10.81
CA LEU A 3 -20.87 5.42 10.60
C LEU A 3 -19.96 4.58 10.47
N LYS A 4 -19.83 4.14 10.86
CA LYS A 4 -19.08 3.22 10.82
C LYS A 4 -18.62 2.93 9.58
N THR A 5 -19.26 2.93 8.93
CA THR A 5 -19.09 2.69 7.66
C THR A 5 -17.93 3.29 7.13
N THR A 6 -17.77 4.48 7.41
CA THR A 6 -16.73 5.13 6.95
C THR A 6 -15.49 4.60 7.33
N ALA A 7 -15.41 4.18 8.44
CA ALA A 7 -14.23 3.67 8.95
C ALA A 7 -13.72 2.61 8.13
N MET A 8 -14.57 1.96 7.50
CA MET A 8 -14.17 0.90 6.79
C MET A 8 -13.41 1.23 5.61
N THR A 9 -13.43 2.37 5.17
CA THR A 9 -12.74 2.77 4.01
C THR A 9 -11.31 2.38 4.04
N TYR A 10 -10.66 2.52 5.16
CA TYR A 10 -9.29 2.14 5.26
C TYR A 10 -9.15 1.27 6.45
N PRO A 11 -9.70 0.13 6.34
CA PRO A 11 -9.74 -0.74 7.45
C PRO A 11 -8.43 -1.31 7.84
N ILE A 12 -7.53 -1.39 6.95
CA ILE A 12 -6.36 -2.08 7.30
C ILE A 12 -5.37 -1.23 7.98
N ALA A 13 -4.53 -1.86 8.69
CA ALA A 13 -3.43 -1.22 9.30
C ALA A 13 -2.52 -0.72 8.22
N MET A 14 -1.51 0.01 8.56
CA MET A 14 -0.58 0.52 7.60
C MET A 14 0.02 -0.59 6.79
N ILE A 15 0.13 -0.38 5.50
CA ILE A 15 0.79 -1.35 4.65
C ILE A 15 2.29 -1.34 4.99
N SER A 16 2.92 -2.48 4.83
CA SER A 16 4.33 -2.61 5.17
C SER A 16 5.21 -2.39 3.97
N GLY A 17 6.49 -2.15 4.24
CA GLY A 17 7.46 -2.01 3.15
C GLY A 17 7.52 -3.25 2.29
N LYS A 18 7.34 -4.43 2.89
CA LYS A 18 7.34 -5.67 2.11
C LYS A 18 6.16 -5.71 1.16
N GLN A 19 5.00 -5.25 1.61
CA GLN A 19 3.84 -5.20 0.75
C GLN A 19 4.04 -4.21 -0.39
N ILE A 20 4.70 -3.09 -0.12
CA ILE A 20 4.98 -2.10 -1.15
C ILE A 20 5.89 -2.71 -2.23
N ARG A 21 6.96 -3.37 -1.80
CA ARG A 21 7.87 -4.00 -2.75
C ARG A 21 7.16 -5.09 -3.55
N ALA A 22 6.32 -5.87 -2.89
CA ALA A 22 5.59 -6.93 -3.56
C ALA A 22 4.60 -6.35 -4.58
N GLY A 23 3.93 -5.27 -4.22
CA GLY A 23 3.02 -4.60 -5.16
C GLY A 23 3.75 -4.09 -6.38
N ARG A 24 4.94 -3.51 -6.17
CA ARG A 24 5.75 -3.07 -7.32
C ARG A 24 6.11 -4.26 -8.19
N ALA A 25 6.49 -5.38 -7.59
CA ALA A 25 6.86 -6.55 -8.35
C ALA A 25 5.68 -7.06 -9.19
N LEU A 26 4.49 -7.04 -8.63
CA LEU A 26 3.32 -7.48 -9.36
C LEU A 26 3.05 -6.64 -10.60
N LEU A 27 3.35 -5.35 -10.53
CA LEU A 27 3.11 -4.45 -11.65
C LEU A 27 4.34 -4.23 -12.53
N GLY A 28 5.46 -4.78 -12.14
CA GLY A 28 6.71 -4.53 -12.87
C GLY A 28 7.17 -3.09 -12.70
N TRP A 29 6.85 -2.47 -11.59
CA TRP A 29 7.22 -1.07 -11.35
C TRP A 29 8.53 -0.96 -10.59
N LYS A 30 9.32 0.03 -10.99
CA LYS A 30 10.47 0.43 -10.21
C LYS A 30 10.00 1.46 -9.22
N GLN A 31 10.86 1.83 -8.29
CA GLN A 31 10.51 2.87 -7.32
C GLN A 31 10.14 4.18 -8.01
N ARG A 32 10.77 4.46 -9.14
CA ARG A 32 10.46 5.67 -9.89
C ARG A 32 9.03 5.69 -10.38
N GLU A 33 8.56 4.57 -10.94
CA GLU A 33 7.19 4.52 -11.41
C GLU A 33 6.20 4.70 -10.28
N LEU A 34 6.49 4.09 -9.14
CA LEU A 34 5.61 4.25 -8.00
C LEU A 34 5.63 5.70 -7.51
N SER A 35 6.81 6.33 -7.48
CA SER A 35 6.88 7.71 -7.03
C SER A 35 6.04 8.61 -7.93
N THR A 36 6.10 8.39 -9.23
CA THR A 36 5.33 9.18 -10.17
C THR A 36 3.83 8.94 -9.95
N ALA A 37 3.44 7.69 -9.83
CA ALA A 37 2.03 7.35 -9.66
C ALA A 37 1.46 7.88 -8.35
N ALA A 38 2.27 7.92 -7.31
CA ALA A 38 1.81 8.36 -6.00
C ALA A 38 1.97 9.86 -5.77
N GLY A 39 2.69 10.54 -6.66
CA GLY A 39 2.97 11.96 -6.48
C GLY A 39 3.94 12.23 -5.34
N LEU A 40 4.87 11.31 -5.14
CA LEU A 40 5.86 11.41 -4.06
C LEU A 40 7.26 11.33 -4.63
N SER A 41 8.24 11.73 -3.84
CA SER A 41 9.62 11.61 -4.25
C SER A 41 10.08 10.16 -4.14
N GLU A 42 11.12 9.80 -4.87
CA GLU A 42 11.67 8.45 -4.74
C GLU A 42 12.24 8.22 -3.35
N VAL A 43 12.74 9.26 -2.70
CA VAL A 43 13.24 9.13 -1.35
C VAL A 43 12.10 8.72 -0.41
N SER A 44 10.93 9.29 -0.60
CA SER A 44 9.77 8.93 0.21
C SER A 44 9.41 7.46 -0.01
N ILE A 45 9.48 6.98 -1.25
CA ILE A 45 9.20 5.59 -1.54
C ILE A 45 10.24 4.69 -0.86
N LYS A 46 11.52 5.04 -0.98
CA LYS A 46 12.56 4.24 -0.36
C LYS A 46 12.39 4.17 1.15
N ASN A 47 12.06 5.28 1.77
CA ASN A 47 11.87 5.31 3.20
C ASN A 47 10.67 4.46 3.61
N ALA A 48 9.59 4.53 2.87
CA ALA A 48 8.41 3.73 3.17
C ALA A 48 8.73 2.25 3.06
N GLU A 49 9.49 1.87 2.04
CA GLU A 49 9.85 0.46 1.85
C GLU A 49 10.78 -0.05 2.93
N ARG A 50 11.59 0.83 3.49
CA ARG A 50 12.49 0.43 4.55
C ARG A 50 11.84 0.45 5.93
N GLY A 51 10.61 0.91 5.98
CA GLY A 51 9.92 0.97 7.27
C GLY A 51 10.43 2.07 8.17
N VAL A 52 10.90 3.16 7.58
CA VAL A 52 11.40 4.27 8.35
C VAL A 52 10.27 4.87 9.16
N VAL A 53 10.53 5.07 10.40
CA VAL A 53 9.54 5.50 11.36
C VAL A 53 8.71 6.69 10.99
N ASP A 54 9.26 7.63 10.35
CA ASP A 54 8.51 8.83 10.05
C ASP A 54 7.72 8.77 8.77
N SER A 55 7.53 7.59 8.21
CA SER A 55 6.64 7.46 7.07
C SER A 55 5.25 7.79 7.55
N ARG A 56 4.70 8.86 7.05
CA ARG A 56 3.42 9.33 7.52
C ARG A 56 2.27 8.55 6.93
N GLY A 57 1.15 8.55 7.65
CA GLY A 57 -0.05 7.93 7.16
C GLY A 57 -0.45 8.47 5.80
N SER A 58 -0.28 9.77 5.57
CA SER A 58 -0.62 10.36 4.29
C SER A 58 0.27 9.82 3.17
N THR A 59 1.55 9.56 3.47
CA THR A 59 2.46 8.99 2.49
C THR A 59 2.03 7.57 2.15
N LEU A 60 1.75 6.77 3.15
CA LEU A 60 1.33 5.39 2.92
C LEU A 60 -0.01 5.32 2.21
N ASN A 61 -0.91 6.24 2.52
CA ASN A 61 -2.19 6.29 1.84
C ASN A 61 -2.02 6.65 0.36
N ALA A 62 -1.12 7.59 0.06
CA ALA A 62 -0.87 7.95 -1.33
C ALA A 62 -0.30 6.77 -2.11
N ILE A 63 0.59 6.01 -1.48
CA ILE A 63 1.15 4.82 -2.09
C ILE A 63 0.06 3.79 -2.33
N GLN A 64 -0.77 3.58 -1.33
CA GLN A 64 -1.83 2.60 -1.44
C GLN A 64 -2.81 2.96 -2.56
N ARG A 65 -3.16 4.24 -2.67
CA ARG A 65 -4.05 4.68 -3.73
C ARG A 65 -3.43 4.51 -5.10
N ALA A 66 -2.12 4.74 -5.21
CA ALA A 66 -1.43 4.53 -6.49
C ALA A 66 -1.52 3.07 -6.90
N PHE A 67 -1.32 2.17 -5.97
CA PHE A 67 -1.42 0.74 -6.27
C PHE A 67 -2.87 0.34 -6.58
N ASP A 68 -3.82 0.92 -5.88
CA ASP A 68 -5.21 0.61 -6.13
C ASP A 68 -5.58 0.97 -7.57
N ARG A 69 -5.15 2.14 -8.02
CA ARG A 69 -5.39 2.55 -9.40
C ARG A 69 -4.64 1.65 -10.37
N GLY A 70 -3.50 1.13 -9.95
CA GLY A 70 -2.71 0.24 -10.79
C GLY A 70 -3.20 -1.20 -10.81
N GLY A 71 -4.17 -1.53 -9.99
CA GLY A 71 -4.73 -2.87 -10.00
C GLY A 71 -4.20 -3.82 -8.94
N VAL A 72 -3.65 -3.29 -7.86
CA VAL A 72 -3.15 -4.11 -6.75
C VAL A 72 -4.01 -3.90 -5.51
N ILE A 73 -4.35 -4.98 -4.86
CA ILE A 73 -5.10 -4.95 -3.61
C ILE A 73 -4.18 -5.40 -2.49
N PHE A 74 -4.21 -4.68 -1.38
CA PHE A 74 -3.45 -5.07 -0.20
C PHE A 74 -4.37 -5.84 0.73
N LEU A 75 -3.85 -6.96 1.24
CA LEU A 75 -4.61 -7.81 2.13
C LEU A 75 -4.06 -7.70 3.53
N ASP A 76 -4.96 -7.58 4.48
CA ASP A 76 -4.57 -7.56 5.88
C ASP A 76 -4.45 -8.99 6.38
N THR A 77 -3.89 -9.15 7.55
CA THR A 77 -3.74 -10.46 8.16
C THR A 77 -5.10 -11.16 8.22
N GLY A 78 -5.14 -12.35 7.72
CA GLY A 78 -6.37 -13.13 7.77
C GLY A 78 -7.45 -12.76 6.78
N ASP A 79 -7.13 -11.85 5.88
CA ASP A 79 -8.12 -11.29 4.97
C ASP A 79 -8.85 -12.29 4.11
N THR A 80 -8.16 -13.20 3.49
CA THR A 80 -8.80 -14.18 2.65
C THR A 80 -8.65 -15.59 3.21
N ARG A 81 -7.64 -15.82 4.01
CA ARG A 81 -7.44 -17.09 4.68
C ARG A 81 -6.41 -16.83 5.76
N ASN A 82 -6.22 -17.77 6.64
CA ASN A 82 -5.26 -17.60 7.71
C ASN A 82 -3.90 -17.32 7.13
N GLY A 83 -3.27 -16.28 7.62
CA GLY A 83 -1.95 -15.91 7.16
C GLY A 83 -1.69 -14.45 7.43
N GLY A 84 -0.50 -14.00 7.13
CA GLY A 84 -0.11 -12.62 7.33
C GLY A 84 -0.59 -11.73 6.21
N PRO A 85 -0.17 -10.48 6.23
CA PRO A 85 -0.58 -9.52 5.21
C PRO A 85 -0.02 -9.91 3.84
N GLY A 86 -0.67 -9.49 2.79
CA GLY A 86 -0.24 -9.82 1.44
C GLY A 86 -0.69 -8.82 0.43
N VAL A 87 -0.51 -9.18 -0.84
CA VAL A 87 -0.93 -8.35 -1.96
C VAL A 87 -1.42 -9.26 -3.07
N ARG A 88 -2.28 -8.74 -3.93
CA ARG A 88 -2.72 -9.49 -5.09
C ARG A 88 -3.21 -8.54 -6.17
N LEU A 89 -3.19 -9.01 -7.39
CA LEU A 89 -3.75 -8.23 -8.48
C LEU A 89 -5.26 -8.33 -8.41
N LYS A 90 -5.93 -7.31 -8.91
CA LYS A 90 -7.39 -7.32 -8.93
C LYS A 90 -7.90 -8.35 -9.92
N GLU A 91 -7.13 -8.58 -10.96
CA GLU A 91 -7.51 -9.59 -11.95
C GLU A 91 -6.36 -10.42 -12.39
#